data_dc69828296117b4c65044cfdc6c41c20
#
_entry.id   dc69828296117b4c65044cfdc6c41c20
#
_cell.length_a   1.000
_cell.length_b   1.000
_cell.length_c   1.000
_cell.angle_alpha   90.00
_cell.angle_beta   90.00
_cell.angle_gamma   90.00
#
_symmetry.space_group_name_H-M   'P 1'
#
loop_
_entity.id
_entity.type
_entity.pdbx_description
1 polymer ?
#
loop_
_entity_poly.entity_id
_entity_poly.type
_entity_poly.pdbx_seq_one_letter_code
_entity_poly.pdbx_strand_id
1 'polypeptide(L)'
;MAEPGFPTIDQLKVFLTVVETGSFTAAAKRLKRAVSAISYAIAALELQLGIELFDREGSRTATLTKAGAAVLAKARVVAVGVDDLRASVRSLLGGIEAEVTLVVDVMLPSARLVDAVQAFEATFPTVKLRLHVEALSAVAQLVRVGMATIGVGGGVLATEADLELIHVGDVEMLPVAAPHHPLALARPVPPGGARRHRQLILTVRTPFSEGPDVGVFAAEGWRMADLGAKHALLLAGVGWGNMPEPNVREDLAAGRLVRLELPEARGGLYAFQAMYRTDTPPGPAAAWLIQRFSAQAA
;
A
#
# COMPACT_ATOMS: atom_id res chain seq x y z
N MET A 1 5.41 -39.66 -25.48
CA MET A 1 5.65 -38.26 -25.86
C MET A 1 6.96 -37.84 -25.18
N ALA A 2 7.91 -37.32 -25.93
CA ALA A 2 9.12 -36.79 -25.33
C ALA A 2 8.79 -35.56 -24.47
N GLU A 3 9.49 -35.40 -23.35
CA GLU A 3 9.36 -34.21 -22.50
C GLU A 3 9.87 -32.99 -23.27
N PRO A 4 9.16 -31.83 -23.25
CA PRO A 4 9.62 -30.63 -23.90
C PRO A 4 10.96 -30.18 -23.36
N GLY A 5 11.88 -29.77 -24.24
CA GLY A 5 13.17 -29.25 -23.86
C GLY A 5 13.09 -27.83 -23.24
N PHE A 6 14.22 -27.33 -22.74
CA PHE A 6 14.29 -26.01 -22.11
C PHE A 6 14.55 -24.92 -23.15
N PRO A 7 13.58 -24.02 -23.45
CA PRO A 7 13.79 -22.88 -24.33
C PRO A 7 14.74 -21.87 -23.70
N THR A 8 15.58 -21.22 -24.51
CA THR A 8 16.41 -20.13 -24.04
C THR A 8 15.66 -18.80 -24.03
N ILE A 9 16.08 -17.86 -23.18
CA ILE A 9 15.51 -16.49 -23.12
C ILE A 9 15.66 -15.80 -24.50
N ASP A 10 16.77 -16.04 -25.21
CA ASP A 10 16.98 -15.47 -26.55
C ASP A 10 15.97 -16.00 -27.59
N GLN A 11 15.70 -17.28 -27.59
CA GLN A 11 14.67 -17.89 -28.45
C GLN A 11 13.28 -17.32 -28.16
N LEU A 12 12.91 -17.18 -26.88
CA LEU A 12 11.63 -16.57 -26.50
C LEU A 12 11.56 -15.10 -26.94
N LYS A 13 12.65 -14.33 -26.81
CA LYS A 13 12.73 -12.96 -27.28
C LYS A 13 12.58 -12.86 -28.81
N VAL A 14 13.20 -13.75 -29.56
CA VAL A 14 13.05 -13.82 -31.02
C VAL A 14 11.59 -14.13 -31.37
N PHE A 15 10.99 -15.13 -30.72
CA PHE A 15 9.58 -15.49 -30.92
C PHE A 15 8.63 -14.32 -30.68
N LEU A 16 8.74 -13.67 -29.53
CA LEU A 16 7.95 -12.48 -29.19
C LEU A 16 8.10 -11.37 -30.23
N THR A 17 9.34 -11.12 -30.68
CA THR A 17 9.61 -10.07 -31.67
C THR A 17 9.02 -10.41 -33.04
N VAL A 18 9.02 -11.67 -33.47
CA VAL A 18 8.37 -12.10 -34.72
C VAL A 18 6.87 -11.88 -34.66
N VAL A 19 6.25 -12.23 -33.53
CA VAL A 19 4.79 -12.02 -33.30
C VAL A 19 4.45 -10.52 -33.33
N GLU A 20 5.22 -9.68 -32.61
CA GLU A 20 4.97 -8.25 -32.52
C GLU A 20 5.14 -7.52 -33.87
N THR A 21 6.12 -7.94 -34.66
CA THR A 21 6.42 -7.31 -35.95
C THR A 21 5.66 -7.90 -37.11
N GLY A 22 5.00 -9.06 -36.92
CA GLY A 22 4.19 -9.77 -37.92
C GLY A 22 5.02 -10.45 -39.02
N SER A 23 6.37 -10.37 -39.01
CA SER A 23 7.20 -11.02 -40.02
C SER A 23 8.62 -11.31 -39.54
N PHE A 24 9.22 -12.36 -40.06
CA PHE A 24 10.62 -12.75 -39.79
C PHE A 24 11.61 -11.68 -40.26
N THR A 25 11.34 -11.03 -41.39
CA THR A 25 12.19 -9.97 -41.94
C THR A 25 12.17 -8.71 -41.06
N ALA A 26 10.98 -8.31 -40.59
CA ALA A 26 10.85 -7.15 -39.70
C ALA A 26 11.48 -7.42 -38.32
N ALA A 27 11.31 -8.64 -37.80
CA ALA A 27 11.99 -9.07 -36.58
C ALA A 27 13.52 -9.06 -36.70
N ALA A 28 14.04 -9.56 -37.84
CA ALA A 28 15.47 -9.51 -38.13
C ALA A 28 16.03 -8.09 -38.13
N LYS A 29 15.32 -7.15 -38.77
CA LYS A 29 15.69 -5.73 -38.77
C LYS A 29 15.66 -5.14 -37.35
N ARG A 30 14.61 -5.41 -36.57
CA ARG A 30 14.45 -4.92 -35.19
C ARG A 30 15.54 -5.46 -34.25
N LEU A 31 15.88 -6.74 -34.38
CA LEU A 31 16.90 -7.40 -33.56
C LEU A 31 18.32 -7.22 -34.10
N LYS A 32 18.50 -6.54 -35.25
CA LYS A 32 19.80 -6.36 -35.95
C LYS A 32 20.50 -7.71 -36.22
N ARG A 33 19.76 -8.71 -36.71
CA ARG A 33 20.23 -10.07 -37.03
C ARG A 33 19.88 -10.43 -38.46
N ALA A 34 20.54 -11.44 -39.00
CA ALA A 34 20.17 -12.01 -40.30
C ALA A 34 18.80 -12.75 -40.19
N VAL A 35 18.00 -12.72 -41.25
CA VAL A 35 16.72 -13.41 -41.32
C VAL A 35 16.89 -14.92 -41.08
N SER A 36 17.97 -15.52 -41.62
CA SER A 36 18.31 -16.93 -41.38
C SER A 36 18.54 -17.25 -39.89
N ALA A 37 19.14 -16.33 -39.12
CA ALA A 37 19.34 -16.49 -37.68
C ALA A 37 17.99 -16.47 -36.91
N ILE A 38 17.05 -15.61 -37.33
CA ILE A 38 15.71 -15.58 -36.75
C ILE A 38 14.97 -16.88 -37.05
N SER A 39 14.98 -17.32 -38.31
CA SER A 39 14.35 -18.59 -38.73
C SER A 39 14.94 -19.80 -38.01
N TYR A 40 16.27 -19.83 -37.84
CA TYR A 40 16.94 -20.88 -37.09
C TYR A 40 16.52 -20.89 -35.61
N ALA A 41 16.46 -19.73 -34.96
CA ALA A 41 16.05 -19.63 -33.56
C ALA A 41 14.61 -20.09 -33.33
N ILE A 42 13.70 -19.77 -34.24
CA ILE A 42 12.30 -20.25 -34.19
C ILE A 42 12.25 -21.76 -34.44
N ALA A 43 12.90 -22.30 -35.48
CA ALA A 43 12.92 -23.72 -35.75
C ALA A 43 13.51 -24.52 -34.58
N ALA A 44 14.59 -24.03 -33.96
CA ALA A 44 15.17 -24.66 -32.77
C ALA A 44 14.22 -24.61 -31.57
N LEU A 45 13.46 -23.53 -31.37
CA LEU A 45 12.44 -23.41 -30.33
C LEU A 45 11.29 -24.42 -30.57
N GLU A 46 10.79 -24.51 -31.80
CA GLU A 46 9.73 -25.45 -32.19
C GLU A 46 10.17 -26.92 -31.99
N LEU A 47 11.42 -27.23 -32.38
CA LEU A 47 12.01 -28.54 -32.14
C LEU A 47 12.12 -28.89 -30.67
N GLN A 48 12.58 -27.95 -29.82
CA GLN A 48 12.67 -28.16 -28.36
C GLN A 48 11.32 -28.33 -27.71
N LEU A 49 10.32 -27.57 -28.13
CA LEU A 49 8.98 -27.67 -27.58
C LEU A 49 8.18 -28.82 -28.15
N GLY A 50 8.61 -29.40 -29.27
CA GLY A 50 7.92 -30.49 -30.00
C GLY A 50 6.62 -30.03 -30.66
N ILE A 51 6.45 -28.75 -30.95
CA ILE A 51 5.24 -28.16 -31.55
C ILE A 51 5.60 -27.03 -32.52
N GLU A 52 4.77 -26.86 -33.55
CA GLU A 52 4.89 -25.71 -34.46
C GLU A 52 4.21 -24.50 -33.88
N LEU A 53 4.91 -23.34 -33.89
CA LEU A 53 4.44 -22.06 -33.34
C LEU A 53 3.82 -21.19 -34.43
N PHE A 54 4.28 -21.32 -35.68
CA PHE A 54 3.78 -20.58 -36.85
C PHE A 54 3.27 -21.49 -37.93
N ASP A 55 2.20 -21.06 -38.59
CA ASP A 55 1.69 -21.73 -39.80
C ASP A 55 2.65 -21.56 -40.98
N ARG A 56 3.00 -22.65 -41.64
CA ARG A 56 3.92 -22.64 -42.77
C ARG A 56 3.22 -22.45 -44.11
N GLU A 57 1.86 -22.47 -44.12
CA GLU A 57 1.12 -22.38 -45.39
C GLU A 57 0.95 -20.92 -45.84
N GLY A 58 1.74 -20.53 -46.84
CA GLY A 58 1.39 -19.54 -47.85
C GLY A 58 1.34 -18.07 -47.52
N SER A 59 1.65 -17.60 -46.30
CA SER A 59 1.51 -16.20 -45.95
C SER A 59 2.86 -15.50 -45.76
N ARG A 60 2.99 -14.27 -46.32
CA ARG A 60 4.11 -13.33 -45.99
C ARG A 60 4.09 -12.85 -44.56
N THR A 61 2.99 -13.06 -43.86
CA THR A 61 2.75 -12.74 -42.45
C THR A 61 2.98 -13.95 -41.56
N ALA A 62 3.68 -13.76 -40.43
CA ALA A 62 3.88 -14.83 -39.45
C ALA A 62 2.59 -15.05 -38.64
N THR A 63 1.80 -16.03 -39.06
CA THR A 63 0.53 -16.40 -38.40
C THR A 63 0.80 -17.48 -37.35
N LEU A 64 0.28 -17.30 -36.14
CA LEU A 64 0.44 -18.26 -35.04
C LEU A 64 -0.51 -19.46 -35.22
N THR A 65 -0.01 -20.64 -34.88
CA THR A 65 -0.87 -21.82 -34.63
C THR A 65 -1.63 -21.67 -33.31
N LYS A 66 -2.61 -22.54 -33.04
CA LYS A 66 -3.25 -22.58 -31.70
C LYS A 66 -2.24 -22.85 -30.60
N ALA A 67 -1.24 -23.70 -30.83
CA ALA A 67 -0.17 -24.00 -29.92
C ALA A 67 0.74 -22.75 -29.72
N GLY A 68 1.08 -22.07 -30.83
CA GLY A 68 1.83 -20.82 -30.78
C GLY A 68 1.15 -19.72 -29.95
N ALA A 69 -0.16 -19.58 -30.05
CA ALA A 69 -0.93 -18.64 -29.25
C ALA A 69 -0.87 -18.96 -27.75
N ALA A 70 -0.95 -20.25 -27.39
CA ALA A 70 -0.82 -20.67 -25.99
C ALA A 70 0.59 -20.42 -25.44
N VAL A 71 1.64 -20.71 -26.24
CA VAL A 71 3.03 -20.44 -25.88
C VAL A 71 3.29 -18.95 -25.76
N LEU A 72 2.69 -18.11 -26.61
CA LEU A 72 2.83 -16.65 -26.55
C LEU A 72 2.46 -16.07 -25.18
N ALA A 73 1.34 -16.53 -24.61
CA ALA A 73 0.91 -16.08 -23.28
C ALA A 73 1.96 -16.40 -22.21
N LYS A 74 2.55 -17.59 -22.23
CA LYS A 74 3.60 -18.01 -21.28
C LYS A 74 4.95 -17.34 -21.55
N ALA A 75 5.32 -17.18 -22.80
CA ALA A 75 6.55 -16.50 -23.20
C ALA A 75 6.57 -15.03 -22.74
N ARG A 76 5.43 -14.33 -22.79
CA ARG A 76 5.29 -12.98 -22.26
C ARG A 76 5.54 -12.91 -20.76
N VAL A 77 5.01 -13.83 -19.98
CA VAL A 77 5.24 -13.92 -18.53
C VAL A 77 6.73 -14.09 -18.22
N VAL A 78 7.42 -14.97 -18.95
CA VAL A 78 8.87 -15.17 -18.78
C VAL A 78 9.65 -13.92 -19.16
N ALA A 79 9.30 -13.24 -20.26
CA ALA A 79 9.96 -12.01 -20.68
C ALA A 79 9.81 -10.90 -19.65
N VAL A 80 8.61 -10.69 -19.08
CA VAL A 80 8.37 -9.75 -17.98
C VAL A 80 9.25 -10.11 -16.78
N GLY A 81 9.29 -11.38 -16.36
CA GLY A 81 10.13 -11.79 -15.24
C GLY A 81 11.63 -11.54 -15.45
N VAL A 82 12.13 -11.65 -16.69
CA VAL A 82 13.53 -11.30 -17.03
C VAL A 82 13.76 -9.80 -16.95
N ASP A 83 12.83 -8.98 -17.43
CA ASP A 83 12.94 -7.53 -17.36
C ASP A 83 12.85 -7.04 -15.91
N ASP A 84 12.01 -7.63 -15.08
CA ASP A 84 11.90 -7.37 -13.65
C ASP A 84 13.22 -7.72 -12.92
N LEU A 85 13.82 -8.88 -13.23
CA LEU A 85 15.13 -9.26 -12.68
C LEU A 85 16.20 -8.20 -13.03
N ARG A 86 16.25 -7.78 -14.30
CA ARG A 86 17.22 -6.76 -14.76
C ARG A 86 16.99 -5.40 -14.10
N ALA A 87 15.73 -5.04 -13.89
CA ALA A 87 15.35 -3.81 -13.20
C ALA A 87 15.75 -3.88 -11.71
N SER A 88 15.49 -5.00 -11.04
CA SER A 88 15.89 -5.24 -9.65
C SER A 88 17.41 -5.17 -9.46
N VAL A 89 18.19 -5.78 -10.37
CA VAL A 89 19.66 -5.70 -10.33
C VAL A 89 20.13 -4.25 -10.51
N ARG A 90 19.53 -3.48 -11.43
CA ARG A 90 19.87 -2.06 -11.59
C ARG A 90 19.57 -1.24 -10.34
N SER A 91 18.44 -1.50 -9.68
CA SER A 91 18.07 -0.86 -8.41
C SER A 91 19.08 -1.16 -7.31
N LEU A 92 19.45 -2.43 -7.16
CA LEU A 92 20.48 -2.86 -6.19
C LEU A 92 21.84 -2.20 -6.44
N LEU A 93 22.27 -2.12 -7.70
CA LEU A 93 23.51 -1.42 -8.09
C LEU A 93 23.42 0.09 -7.85
N GLY A 94 22.23 0.66 -7.86
CA GLY A 94 21.94 2.06 -7.50
C GLY A 94 21.78 2.30 -6.00
N GLY A 95 21.93 1.27 -5.16
CA GLY A 95 21.75 1.37 -3.70
C GLY A 95 20.29 1.51 -3.25
N ILE A 96 19.30 1.20 -4.12
CA ILE A 96 17.88 1.25 -3.81
C ILE A 96 17.48 -0.07 -3.14
N GLU A 97 16.67 0.01 -2.10
CA GLU A 97 16.17 -1.16 -1.36
C GLU A 97 15.33 -2.08 -2.26
N ALA A 98 15.42 -3.39 -2.06
CA ALA A 98 14.58 -4.35 -2.77
C ALA A 98 13.13 -4.38 -2.22
N GLU A 99 12.97 -4.05 -0.94
CA GLU A 99 11.67 -4.00 -0.25
C GLU A 99 11.67 -2.86 0.77
N VAL A 100 10.54 -2.17 0.89
CA VAL A 100 10.23 -1.21 1.96
C VAL A 100 9.03 -1.73 2.72
N THR A 101 9.16 -1.87 4.04
CA THR A 101 8.02 -2.19 4.91
C THR A 101 7.54 -0.89 5.57
N LEU A 102 6.35 -0.44 5.16
CA LEU A 102 5.67 0.74 5.69
C LEU A 102 4.60 0.32 6.68
N VAL A 103 4.60 0.87 7.87
CA VAL A 103 3.47 0.76 8.81
C VAL A 103 2.81 2.12 8.98
N VAL A 104 1.48 2.16 8.89
CA VAL A 104 0.70 3.41 9.05
C VAL A 104 -0.33 3.28 10.16
N ASP A 105 -0.61 4.39 10.82
CA ASP A 105 -1.70 4.48 11.78
C ASP A 105 -3.05 4.39 11.05
N VAL A 106 -3.97 3.61 11.60
CA VAL A 106 -5.34 3.46 11.09
C VAL A 106 -6.10 4.79 11.02
N MET A 107 -5.68 5.80 11.76
CA MET A 107 -6.25 7.16 11.72
C MET A 107 -5.69 8.02 10.59
N LEU A 108 -4.65 7.56 9.87
CA LEU A 108 -4.13 8.28 8.70
C LEU A 108 -5.23 8.34 7.62
N PRO A 109 -5.57 9.53 7.08
CA PRO A 109 -6.57 9.63 6.03
C PRO A 109 -6.23 8.76 4.83
N SER A 110 -7.19 7.92 4.40
CA SER A 110 -6.98 6.95 3.32
C SER A 110 -6.52 7.60 2.01
N ALA A 111 -7.01 8.82 1.71
CA ALA A 111 -6.59 9.56 0.52
C ALA A 111 -5.08 9.86 0.52
N ARG A 112 -4.50 10.19 1.67
CA ARG A 112 -3.06 10.44 1.80
C ARG A 112 -2.24 9.17 1.59
N LEU A 113 -2.73 8.06 2.16
CA LEU A 113 -2.08 6.76 1.96
C LEU A 113 -2.11 6.33 0.50
N VAL A 114 -3.28 6.41 -0.15
CA VAL A 114 -3.46 6.02 -1.56
C VAL A 114 -2.56 6.85 -2.46
N ASP A 115 -2.54 8.18 -2.29
CA ASP A 115 -1.68 9.07 -3.07
C ASP A 115 -0.19 8.72 -2.90
N ALA A 116 0.27 8.49 -1.66
CA ALA A 116 1.65 8.13 -1.39
C ALA A 116 2.04 6.79 -2.03
N VAL A 117 1.17 5.77 -1.94
CA VAL A 117 1.41 4.42 -2.49
C VAL A 117 1.41 4.44 -4.02
N GLN A 118 0.46 5.13 -4.66
CA GLN A 118 0.41 5.27 -6.12
C GLN A 118 1.66 5.99 -6.66
N ALA A 119 2.05 7.09 -6.02
CA ALA A 119 3.25 7.81 -6.40
C ALA A 119 4.54 7.00 -6.17
N PHE A 120 4.57 6.18 -5.11
CA PHE A 120 5.67 5.25 -4.83
C PHE A 120 5.80 4.18 -5.92
N GLU A 121 4.71 3.53 -6.30
CA GLU A 121 4.68 2.51 -7.36
C GLU A 121 5.19 3.08 -8.69
N ALA A 122 4.77 4.30 -9.04
CA ALA A 122 5.22 4.97 -10.25
C ALA A 122 6.72 5.34 -10.23
N THR A 123 7.27 5.70 -9.05
CA THR A 123 8.66 6.14 -8.89
C THR A 123 9.62 4.96 -8.72
N PHE A 124 9.20 3.93 -8.00
CA PHE A 124 10.01 2.76 -7.65
C PHE A 124 9.34 1.44 -8.07
N PRO A 125 9.09 1.20 -9.36
CA PRO A 125 8.32 0.04 -9.84
C PRO A 125 8.98 -1.31 -9.54
N THR A 126 10.25 -1.33 -9.13
CA THR A 126 11.02 -2.54 -8.82
C THR A 126 11.15 -2.81 -7.32
N VAL A 127 10.74 -1.85 -6.47
CA VAL A 127 10.80 -1.97 -5.02
C VAL A 127 9.49 -2.56 -4.53
N LYS A 128 9.55 -3.65 -3.77
CA LYS A 128 8.37 -4.21 -3.13
C LYS A 128 7.93 -3.33 -1.97
N LEU A 129 6.65 -3.01 -1.91
CA LEU A 129 6.06 -2.34 -0.76
C LEU A 129 5.27 -3.36 0.07
N ARG A 130 5.64 -3.50 1.35
CA ARG A 130 4.85 -4.23 2.34
C ARG A 130 4.17 -3.21 3.24
N LEU A 131 2.83 -3.25 3.29
CA LEU A 131 2.03 -2.30 4.06
C LEU A 131 1.38 -2.99 5.26
N HIS A 132 1.57 -2.39 6.43
CA HIS A 132 0.84 -2.72 7.66
C HIS A 132 0.00 -1.53 8.10
N VAL A 133 -1.19 -1.81 8.62
CA VAL A 133 -2.07 -0.80 9.22
C VAL A 133 -2.28 -1.19 10.66
N GLU A 134 -1.88 -0.32 11.58
CA GLU A 134 -1.92 -0.55 13.01
C GLU A 134 -2.48 0.67 13.74
N ALA A 135 -2.80 0.51 15.01
CA ALA A 135 -3.35 1.60 15.80
C ALA A 135 -2.29 2.21 16.73
N LEU A 136 -2.24 3.54 16.78
CA LEU A 136 -1.53 4.29 17.82
C LEU A 136 -0.05 3.88 17.99
N SER A 137 0.37 3.60 19.23
CA SER A 137 1.76 3.24 19.58
C SER A 137 2.28 1.94 18.95
N ALA A 138 1.41 1.09 18.39
CA ALA A 138 1.85 -0.11 17.68
C ALA A 138 2.68 0.22 16.44
N VAL A 139 2.46 1.37 15.80
CA VAL A 139 3.27 1.85 14.67
C VAL A 139 4.72 2.03 15.10
N ALA A 140 4.98 2.79 16.16
CA ALA A 140 6.33 3.01 16.68
C ALA A 140 6.99 1.70 17.14
N GLN A 141 6.23 0.81 17.76
CA GLN A 141 6.73 -0.48 18.21
C GLN A 141 7.22 -1.36 17.06
N LEU A 142 6.48 -1.44 15.94
CA LEU A 142 6.89 -2.23 14.77
C LEU A 142 8.17 -1.66 14.12
N VAL A 143 8.33 -0.35 14.09
CA VAL A 143 9.58 0.28 13.63
C VAL A 143 10.73 -0.04 14.58
N ARG A 144 10.52 0.11 15.89
CA ARG A 144 11.53 -0.13 16.92
C ARG A 144 12.09 -1.54 16.89
N VAL A 145 11.24 -2.54 16.75
CA VAL A 145 11.67 -3.95 16.68
C VAL A 145 12.17 -4.37 15.29
N GLY A 146 12.23 -3.43 14.32
CA GLY A 146 12.73 -3.69 12.98
C GLY A 146 11.78 -4.49 12.08
N MET A 147 10.51 -4.64 12.46
CA MET A 147 9.48 -5.27 11.63
C MET A 147 8.96 -4.34 10.53
N ALA A 148 9.15 -3.03 10.69
CA ALA A 148 8.89 -2.05 9.66
C ALA A 148 10.13 -1.17 9.43
N THR A 149 10.38 -0.82 8.16
CA THR A 149 11.46 0.07 7.76
C THR A 149 11.17 1.49 8.19
N ILE A 150 9.93 1.93 7.95
CA ILE A 150 9.42 3.26 8.31
C ILE A 150 7.99 3.14 8.83
N GLY A 151 7.60 4.09 9.68
CA GLY A 151 6.25 4.23 10.19
C GLY A 151 5.68 5.62 9.92
N VAL A 152 4.36 5.72 9.79
CA VAL A 152 3.62 6.99 9.81
C VAL A 152 2.49 6.87 10.81
N GLY A 153 2.60 7.53 11.95
CA GLY A 153 1.61 7.44 13.03
C GLY A 153 1.76 8.56 14.05
N GLY A 154 0.87 8.57 15.01
CA GLY A 154 0.85 9.55 16.08
C GLY A 154 1.00 8.91 17.47
N GLY A 155 0.85 9.74 18.51
CA GLY A 155 0.92 9.29 19.91
C GLY A 155 2.33 8.92 20.39
N VAL A 156 3.37 9.25 19.62
CA VAL A 156 4.78 9.00 19.96
C VAL A 156 5.28 10.17 20.81
N LEU A 157 5.87 9.86 21.95
CA LEU A 157 6.47 10.88 22.79
C LEU A 157 7.85 11.26 22.23
N ALA A 158 8.17 12.54 22.19
CA ALA A 158 9.43 13.09 21.70
C ALA A 158 10.69 12.60 22.46
N THR A 159 10.54 11.80 23.50
CA THR A 159 11.63 11.27 24.35
C THR A 159 12.18 9.92 23.87
N GLU A 160 11.72 9.39 22.75
CA GLU A 160 12.18 8.11 22.23
C GLU A 160 13.48 8.27 21.42
N ALA A 161 14.62 8.17 22.09
CA ALA A 161 15.95 8.42 21.52
C ALA A 161 16.38 7.41 20.42
N ASP A 162 15.68 6.31 20.30
CA ASP A 162 15.93 5.25 19.31
C ASP A 162 15.19 5.46 17.96
N LEU A 163 14.28 6.45 17.91
CA LEU A 163 13.54 6.80 16.70
C LEU A 163 13.81 8.25 16.28
N GLU A 164 14.01 8.45 14.99
CA GLU A 164 13.93 9.77 14.37
C GLU A 164 12.48 10.05 14.02
N LEU A 165 11.99 11.24 14.40
CA LEU A 165 10.60 11.65 14.23
C LEU A 165 10.52 12.89 13.36
N ILE A 166 9.74 12.82 12.28
CA ILE A 166 9.54 13.91 11.32
C ILE A 166 8.05 14.21 11.25
N HIS A 167 7.63 15.40 11.61
CA HIS A 167 6.23 15.80 11.50
C HIS A 167 5.75 15.77 10.05
N VAL A 168 4.61 15.10 9.81
CA VAL A 168 4.04 14.92 8.47
C VAL A 168 2.57 15.35 8.38
N GLY A 169 2.14 16.23 9.28
CA GLY A 169 0.81 16.84 9.29
C GLY A 169 -0.08 16.35 10.42
N ASP A 170 -1.27 16.90 10.45
CA ASP A 170 -2.24 16.70 11.51
C ASP A 170 -3.61 16.28 10.95
N VAL A 171 -4.43 15.70 11.82
CA VAL A 171 -5.85 15.47 11.54
C VAL A 171 -6.68 15.98 12.72
N GLU A 172 -7.79 16.67 12.41
CA GLU A 172 -8.73 17.08 13.47
C GLU A 172 -9.51 15.85 13.95
N MET A 173 -9.52 15.65 15.27
CA MET A 173 -10.31 14.60 15.94
C MET A 173 -11.60 15.24 16.44
N LEU A 174 -12.74 14.70 15.99
CA LEU A 174 -14.05 15.18 16.35
C LEU A 174 -14.79 14.19 17.27
N PRO A 175 -15.33 14.64 18.40
CA PRO A 175 -16.28 13.83 19.18
C PRO A 175 -17.61 13.76 18.41
N VAL A 176 -18.05 12.54 18.07
CA VAL A 176 -19.24 12.30 17.26
C VAL A 176 -20.12 11.20 17.86
N ALA A 177 -21.39 11.26 17.53
CA ALA A 177 -22.37 10.20 17.80
C ALA A 177 -23.50 10.24 16.76
N ALA A 178 -24.34 9.20 16.74
CA ALA A 178 -25.59 9.22 15.96
C ALA A 178 -26.56 10.32 16.46
N PRO A 179 -27.40 10.90 15.60
CA PRO A 179 -28.30 12.02 15.96
C PRO A 179 -29.28 11.69 17.09
N HIS A 180 -29.64 10.42 17.22
CA HIS A 180 -30.58 9.93 18.28
C HIS A 180 -29.87 9.57 19.59
N HIS A 181 -28.55 9.69 19.65
CA HIS A 181 -27.77 9.42 20.87
C HIS A 181 -28.08 10.47 21.94
N PRO A 182 -28.22 10.09 23.24
CA PRO A 182 -28.59 11.03 24.31
C PRO A 182 -27.69 12.28 24.39
N LEU A 183 -26.39 12.16 24.15
CA LEU A 183 -25.48 13.31 24.12
C LEU A 183 -25.74 14.26 22.95
N ALA A 184 -26.26 13.77 21.83
CA ALA A 184 -26.63 14.57 20.68
C ALA A 184 -27.92 15.35 20.89
N LEU A 185 -28.81 14.77 21.69
CA LEU A 185 -30.12 15.38 22.03
C LEU A 185 -30.01 16.38 23.18
N ALA A 186 -29.03 16.22 24.07
CA ALA A 186 -28.80 17.14 25.19
C ALA A 186 -28.09 18.43 24.68
N ARG A 187 -28.79 19.55 24.73
CA ARG A 187 -28.24 20.88 24.32
C ARG A 187 -28.63 21.93 25.35
N PRO A 188 -27.67 22.43 26.19
CA PRO A 188 -26.25 22.04 26.28
C PRO A 188 -26.05 20.70 26.99
N VAL A 189 -24.94 20.01 26.68
CA VAL A 189 -24.51 18.82 27.42
C VAL A 189 -24.00 19.27 28.78
N PRO A 190 -24.55 18.73 29.91
CA PRO A 190 -24.08 19.14 31.23
C PRO A 190 -22.66 18.63 31.50
N PRO A 191 -21.87 19.33 32.35
CA PRO A 191 -20.55 18.89 32.77
C PRO A 191 -20.58 17.43 33.28
N GLY A 192 -19.58 16.61 32.84
CA GLY A 192 -19.55 15.19 33.14
C GLY A 192 -20.54 14.34 32.34
N GLY A 193 -21.30 14.93 31.41
CA GLY A 193 -22.25 14.23 30.55
C GLY A 193 -21.60 13.10 29.75
N ALA A 194 -20.44 13.35 29.15
CA ALA A 194 -19.71 12.37 28.39
C ALA A 194 -19.37 11.10 29.20
N ARG A 195 -19.07 11.25 30.50
CA ARG A 195 -18.70 10.14 31.41
C ARG A 195 -19.82 9.15 31.67
N ARG A 196 -21.08 9.55 31.48
CA ARG A 196 -22.26 8.73 31.77
C ARG A 196 -22.68 7.87 30.58
N HIS A 197 -22.08 8.07 29.43
CA HIS A 197 -22.43 7.37 28.21
C HIS A 197 -21.23 6.61 27.68
N ARG A 198 -21.50 5.44 27.11
CA ARG A 198 -20.48 4.54 26.55
C ARG A 198 -19.62 5.27 25.51
N GLN A 199 -18.30 5.28 25.76
CA GLN A 199 -17.32 5.76 24.79
C GLN A 199 -16.75 4.59 24.00
N LEU A 200 -16.67 4.73 22.67
CA LEU A 200 -15.97 3.81 21.79
C LEU A 200 -14.53 4.28 21.64
N ILE A 201 -13.58 3.50 22.13
CA ILE A 201 -12.18 3.88 22.30
C ILE A 201 -11.35 3.07 21.33
N LEU A 202 -10.55 3.76 20.49
CA LEU A 202 -9.53 3.09 19.69
C LEU A 202 -8.35 2.73 20.58
N THR A 203 -7.85 1.51 20.47
CA THR A 203 -6.72 0.99 21.25
C THR A 203 -5.84 0.09 20.40
N VAL A 204 -4.64 -0.24 20.84
CA VAL A 204 -3.78 -1.23 20.18
C VAL A 204 -4.31 -2.65 20.42
N ARG A 205 -3.96 -3.58 19.52
CA ARG A 205 -4.36 -4.99 19.61
C ARG A 205 -3.60 -5.79 20.66
N THR A 206 -2.42 -5.34 21.05
CA THR A 206 -1.52 -6.07 21.95
C THR A 206 -1.58 -5.54 23.38
N PRO A 207 -1.42 -6.41 24.40
CA PRO A 207 -1.42 -5.99 25.81
C PRO A 207 -0.19 -5.17 26.22
N PHE A 208 0.75 -4.92 25.32
CA PHE A 208 2.01 -4.20 25.58
C PHE A 208 1.91 -2.68 25.52
N SER A 209 0.74 -2.10 25.40
CA SER A 209 0.60 -0.64 25.44
C SER A 209 0.26 -0.17 26.86
N GLU A 210 1.23 -0.10 27.71
CA GLU A 210 1.18 0.71 28.93
C GLU A 210 1.45 2.18 28.56
N GLY A 211 0.49 2.81 27.89
CA GLY A 211 0.52 4.25 27.62
C GLY A 211 -0.69 4.92 28.28
N PRO A 212 -0.61 6.22 28.59
CA PRO A 212 -1.77 6.94 29.13
C PRO A 212 -2.93 6.85 28.12
N ASP A 213 -4.11 6.55 28.62
CA ASP A 213 -5.37 6.53 27.88
C ASP A 213 -5.71 7.96 27.38
N VAL A 214 -5.10 8.39 26.30
CA VAL A 214 -5.34 9.71 25.72
C VAL A 214 -6.72 9.75 25.10
N GLY A 215 -7.54 10.72 25.48
CA GLY A 215 -8.88 10.91 24.93
C GLY A 215 -9.94 9.95 25.51
N VAL A 216 -9.65 9.29 26.62
CA VAL A 216 -10.62 8.49 27.39
C VAL A 216 -11.26 9.34 28.47
N PHE A 217 -12.57 9.52 28.38
CA PHE A 217 -13.36 10.37 29.27
C PHE A 217 -14.47 9.61 30.01
N ALA A 218 -14.99 8.53 29.42
CA ALA A 218 -16.09 7.76 29.98
C ALA A 218 -15.62 6.82 31.10
N ALA A 219 -16.50 6.61 32.11
CA ALA A 219 -16.27 5.58 33.12
C ALA A 219 -16.38 4.16 32.54
N GLU A 220 -17.24 3.99 31.53
CA GLU A 220 -17.38 2.75 30.76
C GLU A 220 -16.99 2.99 29.31
N GLY A 221 -15.95 2.32 28.86
CA GLY A 221 -15.45 2.40 27.50
C GLY A 221 -15.36 1.02 26.83
N TRP A 222 -15.83 0.93 25.59
CA TRP A 222 -15.55 -0.23 24.76
C TRP A 222 -14.30 0.02 23.93
N ARG A 223 -13.31 -0.86 24.09
CA ARG A 223 -12.02 -0.77 23.42
C ARG A 223 -12.00 -1.64 22.18
N MET A 224 -11.51 -1.10 21.08
CA MET A 224 -11.39 -1.77 19.80
C MET A 224 -10.18 -1.28 19.03
N ALA A 225 -9.57 -2.14 18.22
CA ALA A 225 -8.38 -1.81 17.45
C ALA A 225 -8.69 -1.58 15.94
N ASP A 226 -9.96 -1.48 15.58
CA ASP A 226 -10.42 -1.28 14.22
C ASP A 226 -11.26 -0.01 14.10
N LEU A 227 -10.78 0.96 13.29
CA LEU A 227 -11.45 2.24 13.12
C LEU A 227 -12.75 2.11 12.32
N GLY A 228 -12.83 1.17 11.37
CA GLY A 228 -14.03 0.90 10.59
C GLY A 228 -15.14 0.32 11.44
N ALA A 229 -14.83 -0.64 12.32
CA ALA A 229 -15.78 -1.19 13.29
C ALA A 229 -16.26 -0.09 14.25
N LYS A 230 -15.36 0.77 14.74
CA LYS A 230 -15.72 1.92 15.57
C LYS A 230 -16.70 2.84 14.85
N HIS A 231 -16.42 3.19 13.61
CA HIS A 231 -17.27 4.03 12.77
C HIS A 231 -18.68 3.43 12.60
N ALA A 232 -18.74 2.15 12.23
CA ALA A 232 -20.03 1.44 12.08
C ALA A 232 -20.87 1.43 13.37
N LEU A 233 -20.23 1.22 14.53
CA LEU A 233 -20.90 1.25 15.82
C LEU A 233 -21.39 2.66 16.20
N LEU A 234 -20.65 3.72 15.85
CA LEU A 234 -21.08 5.11 16.02
C LEU A 234 -22.32 5.40 15.18
N LEU A 235 -22.35 4.99 13.91
CA LEU A 235 -23.50 5.12 13.02
C LEU A 235 -24.73 4.37 13.56
N ALA A 236 -24.52 3.21 14.17
CA ALA A 236 -25.57 2.42 14.81
C ALA A 236 -26.06 2.99 16.16
N GLY A 237 -25.46 4.08 16.65
CA GLY A 237 -25.87 4.73 17.91
C GLY A 237 -25.46 3.97 19.18
N VAL A 238 -24.49 3.05 19.08
CA VAL A 238 -24.04 2.23 20.22
C VAL A 238 -23.35 3.06 21.31
N GLY A 239 -22.74 4.20 20.92
CA GLY A 239 -22.04 5.09 21.83
C GLY A 239 -21.56 6.36 21.13
N TRP A 240 -20.61 7.04 21.76
CA TRP A 240 -19.93 8.20 21.21
C TRP A 240 -18.41 7.98 21.16
N GLY A 241 -17.68 8.79 20.40
CA GLY A 241 -16.21 8.69 20.37
C GLY A 241 -15.57 9.71 19.44
N ASN A 242 -14.24 9.87 19.59
CA ASN A 242 -13.47 10.73 18.72
C ASN A 242 -13.15 10.00 17.41
N MET A 243 -13.37 10.66 16.28
CA MET A 243 -13.05 10.16 14.93
C MET A 243 -12.25 11.21 14.18
N PRO A 244 -11.32 10.79 13.30
CA PRO A 244 -10.68 11.71 12.36
C PRO A 244 -11.74 12.36 11.47
N GLU A 245 -11.68 13.68 11.33
CA GLU A 245 -12.68 14.45 10.56
C GLU A 245 -12.86 13.91 9.14
N PRO A 246 -11.78 13.58 8.36
CA PRO A 246 -11.96 13.07 7.02
C PRO A 246 -12.77 11.77 6.93
N ASN A 247 -12.73 10.93 7.98
CA ASN A 247 -13.45 9.67 8.02
C ASN A 247 -14.96 9.82 8.29
N VAL A 248 -15.39 10.96 8.83
CA VAL A 248 -16.79 11.20 9.20
C VAL A 248 -17.42 12.39 8.48
N ARG A 249 -16.67 13.09 7.65
CA ARG A 249 -17.09 14.30 6.91
C ARG A 249 -18.39 14.08 6.14
N GLU A 250 -18.49 12.99 5.39
CA GLU A 250 -19.68 12.67 4.59
C GLU A 250 -20.87 12.30 5.49
N ASP A 251 -20.63 11.65 6.62
CA ASP A 251 -21.69 11.29 7.56
C ASP A 251 -22.21 12.50 8.33
N LEU A 252 -21.32 13.44 8.66
CA LEU A 252 -21.70 14.73 9.25
C LEU A 252 -22.53 15.56 8.25
N ALA A 253 -22.11 15.64 6.99
CA ALA A 253 -22.82 16.36 5.94
C ALA A 253 -24.20 15.72 5.65
N ALA A 254 -24.30 14.41 5.72
CA ALA A 254 -25.55 13.66 5.52
C ALA A 254 -26.44 13.56 6.78
N GLY A 255 -25.97 14.07 7.94
CA GLY A 255 -26.69 14.01 9.20
C GLY A 255 -26.78 12.59 9.81
N ARG A 256 -25.97 11.63 9.34
CA ARG A 256 -25.89 10.28 9.93
C ARG A 256 -25.11 10.28 11.23
N LEU A 257 -24.13 11.17 11.35
CA LEU A 257 -23.45 11.50 12.60
C LEU A 257 -23.62 12.99 12.90
N VAL A 258 -23.45 13.36 14.15
CA VAL A 258 -23.39 14.77 14.59
C VAL A 258 -22.15 14.99 15.45
N ARG A 259 -21.54 16.16 15.30
CA ARG A 259 -20.48 16.61 16.19
C ARG A 259 -21.07 16.93 17.56
N LEU A 260 -20.44 16.44 18.60
CA LEU A 260 -20.85 16.68 19.98
C LEU A 260 -20.11 17.89 20.56
N GLU A 261 -20.84 18.73 21.27
CA GLU A 261 -20.27 19.84 22.03
C GLU A 261 -20.11 19.41 23.49
N LEU A 262 -18.97 18.76 23.78
CA LEU A 262 -18.67 18.23 25.11
C LEU A 262 -17.72 19.15 25.85
N PRO A 263 -18.07 19.63 27.07
CA PRO A 263 -17.18 20.52 27.84
C PRO A 263 -15.80 19.91 28.12
N GLU A 264 -15.77 18.62 28.41
CA GLU A 264 -14.56 17.86 28.77
C GLU A 264 -13.82 17.21 27.58
N ALA A 265 -14.45 17.07 26.41
CA ALA A 265 -13.92 16.33 25.28
C ALA A 265 -14.16 17.08 23.96
N ARG A 266 -13.44 18.15 23.74
CA ARG A 266 -13.65 19.05 22.59
C ARG A 266 -13.07 18.52 21.26
N GLY A 267 -12.40 17.37 21.28
CA GLY A 267 -11.57 16.92 20.18
C GLY A 267 -10.17 17.53 20.25
N GLY A 268 -9.54 17.73 19.12
CA GLY A 268 -8.20 18.30 19.02
C GLY A 268 -7.44 17.85 17.80
N LEU A 269 -6.21 18.29 17.64
CA LEU A 269 -5.33 17.84 16.58
C LEU A 269 -4.61 16.56 16.99
N TYR A 270 -4.54 15.61 16.10
CA TYR A 270 -3.74 14.41 16.20
C TYR A 270 -2.59 14.52 15.19
N ALA A 271 -1.37 14.73 15.72
CA ALA A 271 -0.19 14.92 14.91
C ALA A 271 0.35 13.59 14.41
N PHE A 272 0.62 13.49 13.13
CA PHE A 272 1.34 12.37 12.52
C PHE A 272 2.83 12.67 12.43
N GLN A 273 3.61 11.65 12.78
CA GLN A 273 5.06 11.63 12.61
C GLN A 273 5.41 10.50 11.63
N ALA A 274 6.25 10.79 10.65
CA ALA A 274 7.02 9.74 10.00
C ALA A 274 8.18 9.37 10.93
N MET A 275 8.49 8.07 11.02
CA MET A 275 9.49 7.58 11.95
C MET A 275 10.33 6.45 11.37
N TYR A 276 11.59 6.40 11.78
CA TYR A 276 12.52 5.32 11.49
C TYR A 276 13.55 5.19 12.60
N ARG A 277 14.25 4.08 12.66
CA ARG A 277 15.29 3.84 13.68
C ARG A 277 16.53 4.67 13.40
N THR A 278 17.07 5.31 14.45
CA THR A 278 18.29 6.12 14.34
C THR A 278 19.54 5.31 13.97
N ASP A 279 19.58 4.02 14.35
CA ASP A 279 20.69 3.10 14.04
C ASP A 279 20.59 2.46 12.66
N THR A 280 19.45 2.60 11.98
CA THR A 280 19.20 2.03 10.65
C THR A 280 18.46 3.07 9.80
N PRO A 281 19.19 4.08 9.29
CA PRO A 281 18.59 5.10 8.44
C PRO A 281 17.92 4.49 7.19
N PRO A 282 16.81 5.08 6.71
CA PRO A 282 16.09 4.59 5.54
C PRO A 282 16.93 4.76 4.28
N GLY A 283 16.87 3.80 3.38
CA GLY A 283 17.43 3.93 2.04
C GLY A 283 16.62 4.88 1.15
N PRO A 284 17.02 5.06 -0.13
CA PRO A 284 16.44 6.07 -1.01
C PRO A 284 14.92 5.96 -1.21
N ALA A 285 14.37 4.75 -1.34
CA ALA A 285 12.94 4.55 -1.57
C ALA A 285 12.12 4.84 -0.31
N ALA A 286 12.59 4.38 0.86
CA ALA A 286 11.93 4.67 2.13
C ALA A 286 12.03 6.16 2.51
N ALA A 287 13.18 6.80 2.30
CA ALA A 287 13.37 8.24 2.51
C ALA A 287 12.44 9.07 1.61
N TRP A 288 12.26 8.66 0.35
CA TRP A 288 11.32 9.30 -0.57
C TRP A 288 9.87 9.24 -0.05
N LEU A 289 9.43 8.09 0.50
CA LEU A 289 8.10 7.97 1.11
C LEU A 289 7.91 8.94 2.28
N ILE A 290 8.91 9.09 3.14
CA ILE A 290 8.88 10.07 4.24
C ILE A 290 8.69 11.49 3.68
N GLN A 291 9.46 11.87 2.66
CA GLN A 291 9.33 13.18 2.01
C GLN A 291 7.96 13.37 1.36
N ARG A 292 7.40 12.31 0.73
CA ARG A 292 6.07 12.36 0.13
C ARG A 292 4.98 12.63 1.17
N PHE A 293 5.02 11.98 2.32
CA PHE A 293 4.10 12.25 3.42
C PHE A 293 4.28 13.65 4.01
N SER A 294 5.52 14.14 4.09
CA SER A 294 5.81 15.51 4.57
C SER A 294 5.27 16.57 3.61
N ALA A 295 5.37 16.36 2.30
CA ALA A 295 4.86 17.31 1.31
C ALA A 295 3.32 17.43 1.30
N GLN A 296 2.60 16.45 1.86
CA GLN A 296 1.14 16.46 2.02
C GLN A 296 0.69 17.15 3.32
N ALA A 297 1.63 17.60 4.15
CA ALA A 297 1.33 18.27 5.43
C ALA A 297 0.95 19.74 5.27
N ALA A 298 1.17 20.33 4.10
CA ALA A 298 0.86 21.73 3.75
C ALA A 298 -0.60 21.87 3.17
#